data_509ad838f8a8771a5c5d5e64a729dac1
#
_entry.id   509ad838f8a8771a5c5d5e64a729dac1
#
_cell.length_a   1.000
_cell.length_b   1.000
_cell.length_c   1.000
_cell.angle_alpha   90.00
_cell.angle_beta   90.00
_cell.angle_gamma   90.00
#
_symmetry.space_group_name_H-M   'P 1'
#
loop_
_entity.id
_entity.type
_entity.pdbx_description
1 polymer ?
#
loop_
_entity_poly.entity_id
_entity_poly.type
_entity_poly.pdbx_seq_one_letter_code
_entity_poly.pdbx_strand_id
1 'polypeptide(L)'
;PGVRGGARGRRHGADPLVRALRAIASDARVVRAEEALRRVSAELRFHEALRRRWREARAEAAVRGAIASGGAEGVVVPPSVLRGAVAEGGLAEASTGDPSLDVVAGLWRAGARLASWMPDLRGDSRPVQPTPRALLAALHRDVTGPIAVAGRVPLDAVAVPRPAGTAPMEGGPGPAPDGEALTARLEGLTRLIGLSGAPALVRAAAVHGEMVTVRPFLVGNAAVGRLLVRHLITRDGL
;
A
#
# COMPACT_ATOMS: atom_id res chain seq x y z
N PRO A 1 -27.00 -38.88 -21.89
CA PRO A 1 -26.37 -37.82 -22.63
C PRO A 1 -25.83 -36.79 -21.61
N GLY A 2 -24.51 -36.88 -21.36
CA GLY A 2 -23.82 -36.08 -20.37
C GLY A 2 -23.24 -34.83 -21.01
N VAL A 3 -23.59 -33.65 -20.48
CA VAL A 3 -23.01 -32.38 -20.85
C VAL A 3 -21.75 -32.19 -19.98
N ARG A 4 -20.58 -32.36 -20.58
CA ARG A 4 -19.31 -31.98 -19.98
C ARG A 4 -19.14 -30.46 -20.11
N GLY A 5 -19.38 -29.72 -19.02
CA GLY A 5 -19.06 -28.32 -18.90
C GLY A 5 -17.54 -28.12 -18.84
N GLY A 6 -16.94 -27.79 -19.98
CA GLY A 6 -15.51 -27.42 -20.05
C GLY A 6 -15.28 -26.07 -19.39
N ALA A 7 -14.64 -26.06 -18.22
CA ALA A 7 -14.07 -24.87 -17.61
C ALA A 7 -12.98 -24.32 -18.54
N ARG A 8 -13.30 -23.27 -19.29
CA ARG A 8 -12.33 -22.53 -20.11
C ARG A 8 -11.34 -21.85 -19.16
N GLY A 9 -10.19 -22.45 -18.95
CA GLY A 9 -9.04 -21.81 -18.33
C GLY A 9 -8.68 -20.55 -19.14
N ARG A 10 -8.96 -19.37 -18.59
CA ARG A 10 -8.57 -18.09 -19.19
C ARG A 10 -7.04 -18.08 -19.29
N ARG A 11 -6.52 -18.02 -20.50
CA ARG A 11 -5.09 -17.88 -20.78
C ARG A 11 -4.61 -16.54 -20.21
N HIS A 12 -4.06 -16.54 -19.00
CA HIS A 12 -3.52 -15.36 -18.27
C HIS A 12 -2.37 -14.64 -19.02
N GLY A 13 -1.87 -15.21 -20.11
CA GLY A 13 -0.80 -14.62 -20.94
C GLY A 13 -1.26 -13.60 -21.98
N ALA A 14 -2.57 -13.36 -22.13
CA ALA A 14 -3.10 -12.52 -23.21
C ALA A 14 -3.45 -11.08 -22.78
N ASP A 15 -3.41 -10.74 -21.48
CA ASP A 15 -3.76 -9.40 -21.01
C ASP A 15 -2.71 -8.37 -21.51
N PRO A 16 -3.13 -7.32 -22.26
CA PRO A 16 -2.23 -6.30 -22.79
C PRO A 16 -1.42 -5.60 -21.68
N LEU A 17 -2.03 -5.39 -20.51
CA LEU A 17 -1.35 -4.77 -19.37
C LEU A 17 -0.24 -5.66 -18.81
N VAL A 18 -0.48 -6.97 -18.69
CA VAL A 18 0.56 -7.93 -18.28
C VAL A 18 1.72 -7.94 -19.28
N ARG A 19 1.42 -7.89 -20.59
CA ARG A 19 2.47 -7.83 -21.62
C ARG A 19 3.29 -6.55 -21.49
N ALA A 20 2.66 -5.39 -21.30
CA ALA A 20 3.35 -4.12 -21.14
C ALA A 20 4.26 -4.13 -19.89
N LEU A 21 3.76 -4.61 -18.76
CA LEU A 21 4.56 -4.72 -17.53
C LEU A 21 5.74 -5.69 -17.69
N ARG A 22 5.56 -6.80 -18.41
CA ARG A 22 6.65 -7.74 -18.71
C ARG A 22 7.70 -7.12 -19.64
N ALA A 23 7.30 -6.32 -20.62
CA ALA A 23 8.22 -5.60 -21.47
C ALA A 23 9.08 -4.61 -20.68
N ILE A 24 8.50 -3.88 -19.72
CA ILE A 24 9.25 -3.01 -18.81
C ILE A 24 10.18 -3.85 -17.91
N ALA A 25 9.72 -4.98 -17.40
CA ALA A 25 10.52 -5.86 -16.54
C ALA A 25 11.72 -6.48 -17.26
N SER A 26 11.72 -6.55 -18.61
CA SER A 26 12.85 -7.04 -19.39
C SER A 26 13.98 -6.00 -19.58
N ASP A 27 13.79 -4.74 -19.17
CA ASP A 27 14.88 -3.74 -19.13
C ASP A 27 16.01 -4.23 -18.21
N ALA A 28 17.24 -4.18 -18.69
CA ALA A 28 18.41 -4.69 -17.95
C ALA A 28 18.59 -4.04 -16.56
N ARG A 29 18.16 -2.79 -16.38
CA ARG A 29 18.20 -2.09 -15.07
C ARG A 29 17.19 -2.68 -14.12
N VAL A 30 15.98 -2.99 -14.60
CA VAL A 30 14.90 -3.59 -13.81
C VAL A 30 15.29 -5.01 -13.40
N VAL A 31 15.82 -5.81 -14.32
CA VAL A 31 16.33 -7.17 -14.04
C VAL A 31 17.36 -7.13 -12.92
N ARG A 32 18.38 -6.28 -13.03
CA ARG A 32 19.40 -6.15 -11.97
C ARG A 32 18.84 -5.70 -10.63
N ALA A 33 17.87 -4.78 -10.64
CA ALA A 33 17.21 -4.31 -9.40
C ALA A 33 16.40 -5.43 -8.73
N GLU A 34 15.68 -6.22 -9.51
CA GLU A 34 14.90 -7.35 -9.00
C GLU A 34 15.80 -8.46 -8.45
N GLU A 35 16.90 -8.80 -9.15
CA GLU A 35 17.89 -9.75 -8.67
C GLU A 35 18.54 -9.30 -7.35
N ALA A 36 18.91 -8.02 -7.24
CA ALA A 36 19.46 -7.46 -6.01
C ALA A 36 18.44 -7.54 -4.86
N LEU A 37 17.18 -7.20 -5.10
CA LEU A 37 16.11 -7.29 -4.11
C LEU A 37 15.88 -8.73 -3.65
N ARG A 38 15.82 -9.69 -4.59
CA ARG A 38 15.65 -11.12 -4.28
C ARG A 38 16.81 -11.66 -3.44
N ARG A 39 18.05 -11.30 -3.79
CA ARG A 39 19.23 -11.71 -3.03
C ARG A 39 19.18 -11.20 -1.60
N VAL A 40 18.95 -9.89 -1.40
CA VAL A 40 18.86 -9.30 -0.05
C VAL A 40 17.69 -9.89 0.74
N SER A 41 16.54 -10.12 0.11
CA SER A 41 15.39 -10.76 0.75
C SER A 41 15.69 -12.19 1.18
N ALA A 42 16.44 -12.95 0.37
CA ALA A 42 16.87 -14.30 0.72
C ALA A 42 17.85 -14.29 1.91
N GLU A 43 18.83 -13.37 1.92
CA GLU A 43 19.76 -13.20 3.04
C GLU A 43 19.02 -12.87 4.35
N LEU A 44 18.06 -11.92 4.28
CA LEU A 44 17.26 -11.53 5.44
C LEU A 44 16.42 -12.68 6.01
N ARG A 45 15.89 -13.58 5.18
CA ARG A 45 15.11 -14.75 5.65
C ARG A 45 15.92 -15.67 6.57
N PHE A 46 17.23 -15.75 6.35
CA PHE A 46 18.13 -16.58 7.14
C PHE A 46 18.80 -15.82 8.29
N HIS A 47 18.60 -14.52 8.39
CA HIS A 47 19.17 -13.71 9.45
C HIS A 47 18.62 -14.14 10.82
N GLU A 48 19.50 -14.39 11.80
CA GLU A 48 19.11 -14.99 13.09
C GLU A 48 18.06 -14.15 13.84
N ALA A 49 18.19 -12.83 13.82
CA ALA A 49 17.23 -11.91 14.45
C ALA A 49 15.81 -12.08 13.87
N LEU A 50 15.67 -12.31 12.55
CA LEU A 50 14.38 -12.52 11.90
C LEU A 50 13.85 -13.94 12.14
N ARG A 51 14.71 -14.94 12.32
CA ARG A 51 14.29 -16.32 12.61
C ARG A 51 13.63 -16.47 13.97
N ARG A 52 14.08 -15.72 14.99
CA ARG A 52 13.61 -15.85 16.38
C ARG A 52 12.64 -14.74 16.78
N ARG A 53 12.82 -13.52 16.25
CA ARG A 53 12.12 -12.30 16.68
C ARG A 53 11.43 -11.59 15.52
N TRP A 54 10.91 -12.33 14.56
CA TRP A 54 10.31 -11.75 13.35
C TRP A 54 9.06 -10.88 13.64
N ARG A 55 8.28 -11.19 14.69
CA ARG A 55 7.13 -10.37 15.08
C ARG A 55 7.57 -9.00 15.59
N GLU A 56 8.59 -8.98 16.40
CA GLU A 56 9.19 -7.75 16.90
C GLU A 56 9.84 -6.95 15.75
N ALA A 57 10.53 -7.63 14.84
CA ALA A 57 11.09 -7.00 13.65
C ALA A 57 9.99 -6.38 12.75
N ARG A 58 8.84 -7.04 12.60
CA ARG A 58 7.68 -6.47 11.89
C ARG A 58 7.08 -5.27 12.60
N ALA A 59 6.93 -5.33 13.91
CA ALA A 59 6.43 -4.21 14.71
C ALA A 59 7.37 -2.99 14.60
N GLU A 60 8.67 -3.20 14.73
CA GLU A 60 9.67 -2.14 14.56
C GLU A 60 9.71 -1.60 13.12
N ALA A 61 9.57 -2.47 12.12
CA ALA A 61 9.48 -2.05 10.72
C ALA A 61 8.23 -1.20 10.45
N ALA A 62 7.12 -1.46 11.14
CA ALA A 62 5.91 -0.62 11.06
C ALA A 62 6.16 0.77 11.66
N VAL A 63 6.82 0.85 12.80
CA VAL A 63 7.20 2.14 13.43
C VAL A 63 8.15 2.92 12.52
N ARG A 64 9.26 2.32 12.07
CA ARG A 64 10.23 2.98 11.20
C ARG A 64 9.63 3.41 9.87
N GLY A 65 8.78 2.55 9.29
CA GLY A 65 8.07 2.85 8.04
C GLY A 65 7.11 4.02 8.19
N ALA A 66 6.40 4.13 9.30
CA ALA A 66 5.51 5.24 9.60
C ALA A 66 6.30 6.56 9.77
N ILE A 67 7.40 6.54 10.52
CA ILE A 67 8.28 7.71 10.69
C ILE A 67 8.87 8.16 9.36
N ALA A 68 9.43 7.24 8.57
CA ALA A 68 10.01 7.56 7.26
C ALA A 68 8.96 8.10 6.27
N SER A 69 7.76 7.51 6.28
CA SER A 69 6.66 7.98 5.44
C SER A 69 6.14 9.34 5.91
N GLY A 70 6.07 9.59 7.23
CA GLY A 70 5.75 10.91 7.79
C GLY A 70 6.77 11.97 7.37
N GLY A 71 8.07 11.64 7.39
CA GLY A 71 9.12 12.52 6.87
C GLY A 71 8.93 12.89 5.40
N ALA A 72 8.46 11.95 4.57
CA ALA A 72 8.12 12.23 3.17
C ALA A 72 6.89 13.14 3.00
N GLU A 73 6.01 13.22 4.01
CA GLU A 73 4.89 14.17 4.08
C GLU A 73 5.29 15.50 4.80
N GLY A 74 6.57 15.70 5.09
CA GLY A 74 7.05 16.89 5.79
C GLY A 74 6.83 16.87 7.32
N VAL A 75 6.51 15.71 7.89
CA VAL A 75 6.21 15.56 9.32
C VAL A 75 7.35 14.83 10.03
N VAL A 76 7.86 15.43 11.09
CA VAL A 76 8.97 14.87 11.90
C VAL A 76 8.46 14.53 13.29
N VAL A 77 8.49 13.24 13.64
CA VAL A 77 8.16 12.73 14.97
C VAL A 77 9.32 11.83 15.44
N PRO A 78 9.85 12.01 16.65
CA PRO A 78 10.87 11.10 17.18
C PRO A 78 10.35 9.66 17.28
N PRO A 79 11.13 8.65 16.86
CA PRO A 79 10.69 7.24 16.95
C PRO A 79 10.31 6.78 18.37
N SER A 80 10.91 7.36 19.41
CA SER A 80 10.57 7.08 20.80
C SER A 80 9.14 7.51 21.16
N VAL A 81 8.68 8.64 20.64
CA VAL A 81 7.32 9.15 20.87
C VAL A 81 6.30 8.20 20.26
N LEU A 82 6.49 7.79 19.00
CA LEU A 82 5.58 6.82 18.37
C LEU A 82 5.60 5.46 19.09
N ARG A 83 6.78 4.96 19.50
CA ARG A 83 6.87 3.69 20.26
C ARG A 83 6.16 3.78 21.61
N GLY A 84 6.30 4.88 22.32
CA GLY A 84 5.58 5.13 23.58
C GLY A 84 4.07 5.07 23.36
N ALA A 85 3.56 5.84 22.41
CA ALA A 85 2.14 5.86 22.10
C ALA A 85 1.58 4.47 21.66
N VAL A 86 2.38 3.69 20.91
CA VAL A 86 2.02 2.30 20.54
C VAL A 86 1.97 1.40 21.77
N ALA A 87 2.97 1.49 22.67
CA ALA A 87 3.05 0.65 23.86
C ALA A 87 1.93 0.94 24.86
N GLU A 88 1.50 2.18 24.97
CA GLU A 88 0.41 2.63 25.82
C GLU A 88 -0.98 2.29 25.25
N GLY A 89 -1.06 1.72 24.02
CA GLY A 89 -2.33 1.48 23.35
C GLY A 89 -3.03 2.77 22.91
N GLY A 90 -2.33 3.91 23.00
CA GLY A 90 -2.90 5.25 22.81
C GLY A 90 -3.19 5.64 21.35
N LEU A 91 -2.89 4.77 20.40
CA LEU A 91 -3.20 4.99 18.97
C LEU A 91 -4.54 4.36 18.56
N ALA A 92 -5.54 4.45 19.44
CA ALA A 92 -6.92 4.14 19.10
C ALA A 92 -7.43 5.04 17.95
N GLU A 93 -8.69 4.93 17.57
CA GLU A 93 -9.25 5.67 16.43
C GLU A 93 -9.34 7.19 16.62
N ALA A 94 -9.14 7.67 17.83
CA ALA A 94 -9.17 9.10 18.17
C ALA A 94 -7.88 9.82 17.72
N SER A 95 -7.96 11.15 17.58
CA SER A 95 -6.80 12.02 17.44
C SER A 95 -5.98 12.03 18.73
N THR A 96 -4.66 12.15 18.59
CA THR A 96 -3.73 12.28 19.74
C THR A 96 -3.67 13.71 20.28
N GLY A 97 -4.29 14.68 19.60
CA GLY A 97 -4.16 16.11 19.86
C GLY A 97 -2.89 16.76 19.30
N ASP A 98 -1.88 15.97 18.93
CA ASP A 98 -0.69 16.43 18.20
C ASP A 98 -0.84 16.19 16.70
N PRO A 99 -0.82 17.25 15.88
CA PRO A 99 -0.96 17.15 14.44
C PRO A 99 0.04 16.22 13.76
N SER A 100 1.29 16.26 14.19
CA SER A 100 2.35 15.48 13.59
C SER A 100 2.24 14.01 13.99
N LEU A 101 1.89 13.78 15.26
CA LEU A 101 1.67 12.43 15.76
C LEU A 101 0.45 11.78 15.10
N ASP A 102 -0.63 12.52 14.84
CA ASP A 102 -1.82 12.02 14.14
C ASP A 102 -1.50 11.49 12.73
N VAL A 103 -0.68 12.21 11.97
CA VAL A 103 -0.22 11.75 10.65
C VAL A 103 0.56 10.43 10.76
N VAL A 104 1.53 10.39 11.67
CA VAL A 104 2.39 9.21 11.84
C VAL A 104 1.62 8.03 12.45
N ALA A 105 0.65 8.30 13.35
CA ALA A 105 -0.26 7.30 13.90
C ALA A 105 -1.09 6.63 12.80
N GLY A 106 -1.65 7.42 11.89
CA GLY A 106 -2.38 6.89 10.74
C GLY A 106 -1.51 5.99 9.85
N LEU A 107 -0.29 6.42 9.56
CA LEU A 107 0.68 5.64 8.80
C LEU A 107 1.08 4.34 9.50
N TRP A 108 1.27 4.38 10.82
CA TRP A 108 1.56 3.20 11.61
C TRP A 108 0.38 2.21 11.62
N ARG A 109 -0.86 2.69 11.81
CA ARG A 109 -2.08 1.85 11.75
C ARG A 109 -2.20 1.12 10.42
N ALA A 110 -2.02 1.84 9.31
CA ALA A 110 -2.02 1.24 7.97
C ALA A 110 -0.90 0.21 7.80
N GLY A 111 0.30 0.49 8.33
CA GLY A 111 1.43 -0.44 8.34
C GLY A 111 1.18 -1.69 9.18
N ALA A 112 0.53 -1.57 10.34
CA ALA A 112 0.13 -2.67 11.20
C ALA A 112 -0.97 -3.54 10.54
N ARG A 113 -1.94 -2.91 9.87
CA ARG A 113 -2.95 -3.61 9.07
C ARG A 113 -2.32 -4.40 7.94
N LEU A 114 -1.38 -3.83 7.20
CA LEU A 114 -0.64 -4.58 6.17
C LEU A 114 0.08 -5.79 6.75
N ALA A 115 0.69 -5.65 7.93
CA ALA A 115 1.35 -6.77 8.60
C ALA A 115 0.38 -7.91 8.95
N SER A 116 -0.89 -7.61 9.26
CA SER A 116 -1.92 -8.63 9.53
C SER A 116 -2.34 -9.44 8.30
N TRP A 117 -2.12 -8.91 7.10
CA TRP A 117 -2.36 -9.61 5.82
C TRP A 117 -1.13 -10.35 5.30
N MET A 118 0.01 -10.21 5.96
CA MET A 118 1.20 -10.98 5.60
C MET A 118 1.11 -12.40 6.14
N PRO A 119 1.58 -13.41 5.38
CA PRO A 119 1.69 -14.76 5.90
C PRO A 119 2.64 -14.79 7.09
N ASP A 120 2.39 -15.72 8.00
CA ASP A 120 3.33 -16.00 9.08
C ASP A 120 4.61 -16.65 8.49
N LEU A 121 5.78 -16.34 9.04
CA LEU A 121 7.03 -16.95 8.59
C LEU A 121 7.12 -18.43 8.98
N ARG A 122 6.28 -18.87 9.90
CA ARG A 122 6.20 -20.25 10.39
C ARG A 122 4.74 -20.68 10.35
N GLY A 123 4.30 -21.23 9.24
CA GLY A 123 2.96 -21.77 9.11
C GLY A 123 2.43 -21.71 7.69
N ASP A 124 1.45 -22.56 7.40
CA ASP A 124 0.81 -22.68 6.09
C ASP A 124 -0.38 -21.72 5.93
N SER A 125 -0.72 -20.96 6.97
CA SER A 125 -1.85 -20.05 6.98
C SER A 125 -1.54 -18.83 6.13
N ARG A 126 -2.30 -18.66 5.05
CA ARG A 126 -2.29 -17.45 4.24
C ARG A 126 -3.52 -16.61 4.60
N PRO A 127 -3.35 -15.41 5.16
CA PRO A 127 -4.47 -14.53 5.44
C PRO A 127 -5.27 -14.21 4.16
N VAL A 128 -6.60 -14.14 4.30
CA VAL A 128 -7.47 -13.74 3.20
C VAL A 128 -7.12 -12.31 2.79
N GLN A 129 -6.84 -12.13 1.52
CA GLN A 129 -6.49 -10.84 0.97
C GLN A 129 -7.75 -10.02 0.66
N PRO A 130 -7.79 -8.74 0.98
CA PRO A 130 -8.91 -7.87 0.61
C PRO A 130 -8.99 -7.69 -0.90
N THR A 131 -10.18 -7.38 -1.42
CA THR A 131 -10.31 -6.93 -2.80
C THR A 131 -9.54 -5.62 -3.01
N PRO A 132 -9.09 -5.28 -4.23
CA PRO A 132 -8.36 -4.03 -4.49
C PRO A 132 -9.06 -2.77 -3.99
N ARG A 133 -10.39 -2.68 -4.15
CA ARG A 133 -11.17 -1.55 -3.62
C ARG A 133 -11.21 -1.53 -2.09
N ALA A 134 -11.41 -2.67 -1.46
CA ALA A 134 -11.39 -2.78 0.00
C ALA A 134 -10.00 -2.48 0.58
N LEU A 135 -8.93 -2.90 -0.11
CA LEU A 135 -7.55 -2.58 0.25
C LEU A 135 -7.31 -1.06 0.23
N LEU A 136 -7.66 -0.39 -0.88
CA LEU A 136 -7.54 1.06 -1.00
C LEU A 136 -8.31 1.80 0.10
N ALA A 137 -9.58 1.45 0.30
CA ALA A 137 -10.43 2.07 1.31
C ALA A 137 -9.90 1.85 2.73
N ALA A 138 -9.42 0.65 3.05
CA ALA A 138 -8.88 0.33 4.36
C ALA A 138 -7.58 1.10 4.66
N LEU A 139 -6.65 1.13 3.71
CA LEU A 139 -5.40 1.85 3.87
C LEU A 139 -5.64 3.37 3.97
N HIS A 140 -6.52 3.92 3.14
CA HIS A 140 -6.86 5.34 3.20
C HIS A 140 -7.53 5.69 4.53
N ARG A 141 -8.47 4.85 5.03
CA ARG A 141 -9.10 5.06 6.33
C ARG A 141 -8.09 5.09 7.47
N ASP A 142 -7.14 4.17 7.47
CA ASP A 142 -6.13 4.13 8.52
C ASP A 142 -5.21 5.35 8.46
N VAL A 143 -4.76 5.74 7.25
CA VAL A 143 -3.88 6.90 7.04
C VAL A 143 -4.55 8.21 7.44
N THR A 144 -5.82 8.40 7.07
CA THR A 144 -6.49 9.70 7.21
C THR A 144 -7.39 9.79 8.44
N GLY A 145 -7.76 8.67 9.06
CA GLY A 145 -8.67 8.65 10.20
C GLY A 145 -8.29 9.60 11.34
N PRO A 146 -7.06 9.57 11.87
CA PRO A 146 -6.68 10.46 12.97
C PRO A 146 -6.76 11.95 12.60
N ILE A 147 -6.31 12.33 11.41
CA ILE A 147 -6.37 13.73 10.96
C ILE A 147 -7.80 14.19 10.64
N ALA A 148 -8.69 13.27 10.25
CA ALA A 148 -10.10 13.58 10.04
C ALA A 148 -10.84 13.76 11.39
N VAL A 149 -10.57 12.92 12.38
CA VAL A 149 -11.08 13.11 13.74
C VAL A 149 -10.62 14.42 14.35
N ALA A 150 -9.37 14.85 14.04
CA ALA A 150 -8.84 16.16 14.42
C ALA A 150 -9.46 17.33 13.63
N GLY A 151 -10.43 17.09 12.73
CA GLY A 151 -11.11 18.13 11.94
C GLY A 151 -10.28 18.74 10.81
N ARG A 152 -9.16 18.12 10.41
CA ARG A 152 -8.29 18.63 9.33
C ARG A 152 -8.67 18.16 7.95
N VAL A 153 -9.43 17.09 7.88
CA VAL A 153 -9.99 16.50 6.67
C VAL A 153 -11.45 16.20 6.96
N PRO A 154 -12.38 16.44 6.04
CA PRO A 154 -13.77 16.07 6.22
C PRO A 154 -13.92 14.57 6.48
N LEU A 155 -14.73 14.19 7.45
CA LEU A 155 -14.95 12.78 7.81
C LEU A 155 -15.56 11.96 6.65
N ASP A 156 -16.40 12.59 5.84
CA ASP A 156 -17.03 11.99 4.67
C ASP A 156 -16.06 11.80 3.49
N ALA A 157 -14.87 12.42 3.53
CA ALA A 157 -13.80 12.17 2.56
C ALA A 157 -12.94 10.93 2.92
N VAL A 158 -13.13 10.33 4.10
CA VAL A 158 -12.35 9.17 4.56
C VAL A 158 -12.77 7.90 3.83
N ALA A 159 -11.81 7.23 3.20
CA ALA A 159 -11.99 5.98 2.43
C ALA A 159 -12.89 6.10 1.18
N VAL A 160 -13.19 7.32 0.75
CA VAL A 160 -14.03 7.62 -0.40
C VAL A 160 -13.21 8.38 -1.44
N PRO A 161 -13.32 8.08 -2.74
CA PRO A 161 -12.73 8.92 -3.78
C PRO A 161 -13.27 10.34 -3.70
N ARG A 162 -12.42 11.33 -4.02
CA ARG A 162 -12.85 12.73 -4.03
C ARG A 162 -14.01 12.96 -5.01
N PRO A 163 -14.96 13.81 -4.67
CA PRO A 163 -16.08 14.14 -5.55
C PRO A 163 -15.61 14.86 -6.83
N ALA A 164 -16.39 14.76 -7.89
CA ALA A 164 -16.18 15.54 -9.11
C ALA A 164 -16.16 17.05 -8.79
N GLY A 165 -15.29 17.77 -9.46
CA GLY A 165 -15.06 19.19 -9.22
C GLY A 165 -14.20 19.51 -7.99
N THR A 166 -13.76 18.51 -7.24
CA THR A 166 -12.90 18.70 -6.06
C THR A 166 -11.46 18.37 -6.38
N ALA A 167 -10.56 19.34 -6.27
CA ALA A 167 -9.12 19.11 -6.41
C ALA A 167 -8.55 18.38 -5.19
N PRO A 168 -7.53 17.51 -5.37
CA PRO A 168 -6.80 16.97 -4.22
C PRO A 168 -6.06 18.09 -3.50
N MET A 169 -5.96 17.98 -2.17
CA MET A 169 -5.22 18.95 -1.33
C MET A 169 -3.70 18.76 -1.44
N GLU A 170 -3.26 17.66 -2.04
CA GLU A 170 -1.84 17.34 -2.24
C GLU A 170 -1.37 17.77 -3.63
N GLY A 171 -0.11 18.22 -3.71
CA GLY A 171 0.59 18.41 -4.97
C GLY A 171 0.83 17.11 -5.74
N GLY A 172 1.21 17.21 -7.02
CA GLY A 172 1.55 16.07 -7.85
C GLY A 172 2.25 16.48 -9.14
N PRO A 173 2.62 15.51 -9.99
CA PRO A 173 3.41 15.75 -11.20
C PRO A 173 2.67 16.54 -12.30
N GLY A 174 1.39 16.78 -12.11
CA GLY A 174 0.53 17.52 -13.05
C GLY A 174 -0.90 17.63 -12.54
N PRO A 175 -1.83 18.12 -13.36
CA PRO A 175 -3.24 18.22 -12.99
C PRO A 175 -3.81 16.81 -12.73
N ALA A 176 -4.58 16.67 -11.65
CA ALA A 176 -5.27 15.43 -11.35
C ALA A 176 -6.48 15.27 -12.30
N PRO A 177 -6.76 14.05 -12.80
CA PRO A 177 -7.99 13.78 -13.56
C PRO A 177 -9.21 14.02 -12.67
N ASP A 178 -10.34 14.36 -13.28
CA ASP A 178 -11.59 14.62 -12.57
C ASP A 178 -12.79 13.93 -13.24
N GLY A 179 -13.93 13.85 -12.55
CA GLY A 179 -15.18 13.32 -13.06
C GLY A 179 -15.04 11.90 -13.63
N GLU A 180 -15.49 11.70 -14.86
CA GLU A 180 -15.42 10.39 -15.55
C GLU A 180 -13.97 9.94 -15.75
N ALA A 181 -13.04 10.85 -16.03
CA ALA A 181 -11.63 10.51 -16.18
C ALA A 181 -11.02 9.98 -14.87
N LEU A 182 -11.39 10.54 -13.72
CA LEU A 182 -11.00 10.01 -12.41
C LEU A 182 -11.57 8.61 -12.20
N THR A 183 -12.85 8.41 -12.49
CA THR A 183 -13.52 7.10 -12.35
C THR A 183 -12.83 6.02 -13.19
N ALA A 184 -12.59 6.31 -14.46
CA ALA A 184 -11.91 5.37 -15.36
C ALA A 184 -10.47 5.03 -14.91
N ARG A 185 -9.72 6.05 -14.43
CA ARG A 185 -8.36 5.83 -13.91
C ARG A 185 -8.36 5.02 -12.62
N LEU A 186 -9.33 5.25 -11.73
CA LEU A 186 -9.47 4.47 -10.48
C LEU A 186 -9.83 3.00 -10.78
N GLU A 187 -10.65 2.73 -11.78
CA GLU A 187 -10.90 1.36 -12.25
C GLU A 187 -9.63 0.71 -12.80
N GLY A 188 -8.86 1.44 -13.61
CA GLY A 188 -7.55 0.99 -14.08
C GLY A 188 -6.58 0.68 -12.94
N LEU A 189 -6.51 1.54 -11.94
CA LEU A 189 -5.70 1.35 -10.73
C LEU A 189 -6.13 0.09 -9.94
N THR A 190 -7.43 -0.10 -9.71
CA THR A 190 -7.94 -1.29 -9.02
C THR A 190 -7.64 -2.57 -9.79
N ARG A 191 -7.75 -2.55 -11.12
CA ARG A 191 -7.35 -3.65 -11.99
C ARG A 191 -5.85 -3.95 -11.85
N LEU A 192 -5.01 -2.91 -11.88
CA LEU A 192 -3.56 -3.04 -11.75
C LEU A 192 -3.15 -3.65 -10.40
N ILE A 193 -3.78 -3.25 -9.30
CA ILE A 193 -3.57 -3.82 -7.97
C ILE A 193 -3.95 -5.31 -7.94
N GLY A 194 -5.07 -5.68 -8.55
CA GLY A 194 -5.60 -7.05 -8.58
C GLY A 194 -4.93 -7.97 -9.59
N LEU A 195 -4.08 -7.44 -10.47
CA LEU A 195 -3.49 -8.18 -11.58
C LEU A 195 -2.59 -9.31 -11.07
N SER A 196 -2.80 -10.52 -11.59
CA SER A 196 -1.95 -11.68 -11.33
C SER A 196 -1.00 -11.95 -12.50
N GLY A 197 0.16 -12.57 -12.22
CA GLY A 197 1.13 -12.97 -13.25
C GLY A 197 1.92 -11.82 -13.87
N ALA A 198 1.81 -10.60 -13.34
CA ALA A 198 2.66 -9.48 -13.68
C ALA A 198 3.89 -9.42 -12.74
N PRO A 199 5.06 -8.94 -13.21
CA PRO A 199 6.25 -8.76 -12.38
C PRO A 199 5.96 -7.83 -11.21
N ALA A 200 6.22 -8.31 -9.98
CA ALA A 200 5.78 -7.65 -8.75
C ALA A 200 6.39 -6.25 -8.58
N LEU A 201 7.70 -6.12 -8.84
CA LEU A 201 8.41 -4.84 -8.68
C LEU A 201 7.87 -3.77 -9.63
N VAL A 202 7.72 -4.11 -10.92
CA VAL A 202 7.22 -3.19 -11.95
C VAL A 202 5.77 -2.82 -11.69
N ARG A 203 4.94 -3.80 -11.31
CA ARG A 203 3.54 -3.54 -10.95
C ARG A 203 3.43 -2.62 -9.72
N ALA A 204 4.23 -2.85 -8.69
CA ALA A 204 4.24 -2.00 -7.50
C ALA A 204 4.65 -0.56 -7.85
N ALA A 205 5.68 -0.39 -8.69
CA ALA A 205 6.09 0.93 -9.18
C ALA A 205 4.98 1.61 -10.00
N ALA A 206 4.31 0.88 -10.90
CA ALA A 206 3.20 1.41 -11.69
C ALA A 206 2.01 1.82 -10.80
N VAL A 207 1.65 1.02 -9.80
CA VAL A 207 0.59 1.36 -8.83
C VAL A 207 0.94 2.63 -8.05
N HIS A 208 2.20 2.77 -7.61
CA HIS A 208 2.65 3.98 -6.93
C HIS A 208 2.56 5.21 -7.85
N GLY A 209 3.06 5.08 -9.10
CA GLY A 209 2.98 6.15 -10.10
C GLY A 209 1.53 6.58 -10.38
N GLU A 210 0.61 5.62 -10.53
CA GLU A 210 -0.83 5.91 -10.68
C GLU A 210 -1.39 6.63 -9.45
N MET A 211 -1.08 6.18 -8.24
CA MET A 211 -1.57 6.83 -7.01
C MET A 211 -1.17 8.30 -6.91
N VAL A 212 0.08 8.63 -7.22
CA VAL A 212 0.58 10.02 -7.13
C VAL A 212 0.16 10.90 -8.32
N THR A 213 -0.19 10.28 -9.45
CA THR A 213 -0.69 11.00 -10.64
C THR A 213 -2.20 11.23 -10.56
N VAL A 214 -2.96 10.17 -10.29
CA VAL A 214 -4.44 10.21 -10.26
C VAL A 214 -4.94 10.93 -9.02
N ARG A 215 -4.29 10.72 -7.89
CA ARG A 215 -4.70 11.29 -6.59
C ARG A 215 -6.21 11.12 -6.35
N PRO A 216 -6.68 9.85 -6.26
CA PRO A 216 -8.11 9.56 -6.20
C PRO A 216 -8.78 10.06 -4.92
N PHE A 217 -8.02 10.32 -3.86
CA PHE A 217 -8.52 10.81 -2.59
C PHE A 217 -8.21 12.29 -2.40
N LEU A 218 -8.89 12.91 -1.43
CA LEU A 218 -8.67 14.30 -1.09
C LEU A 218 -7.26 14.54 -0.55
N VAL A 219 -6.75 13.61 0.30
CA VAL A 219 -5.40 13.61 0.88
C VAL A 219 -4.88 12.17 1.01
N GLY A 220 -3.60 11.98 1.36
CA GLY A 220 -3.01 10.67 1.72
C GLY A 220 -2.67 9.79 0.52
N ASN A 221 -2.73 10.30 -0.71
CA ASN A 221 -2.53 9.51 -1.92
C ASN A 221 -1.11 8.93 -2.03
N ALA A 222 -0.09 9.76 -1.79
CA ALA A 222 1.30 9.32 -1.83
C ALA A 222 1.60 8.30 -0.71
N ALA A 223 1.06 8.53 0.49
CA ALA A 223 1.18 7.63 1.62
C ALA A 223 0.56 6.25 1.33
N VAL A 224 -0.67 6.23 0.81
CA VAL A 224 -1.35 4.99 0.38
C VAL A 224 -0.56 4.31 -0.74
N GLY A 225 -0.01 5.08 -1.69
CA GLY A 225 0.85 4.56 -2.76
C GLY A 225 2.06 3.80 -2.23
N ARG A 226 2.79 4.35 -1.24
CA ARG A 226 3.93 3.68 -0.59
C ARG A 226 3.52 2.40 0.15
N LEU A 227 2.37 2.41 0.82
CA LEU A 227 1.81 1.24 1.49
C LEU A 227 1.43 0.14 0.48
N LEU A 228 0.88 0.50 -0.67
CA LEU A 228 0.57 -0.44 -1.76
C LEU A 228 1.84 -1.07 -2.34
N VAL A 229 2.93 -0.31 -2.51
CA VAL A 229 4.23 -0.87 -2.91
C VAL A 229 4.64 -1.98 -1.94
N ARG A 230 4.64 -1.69 -0.64
CA ARG A 230 4.98 -2.67 0.40
C ARG A 230 4.06 -3.90 0.32
N HIS A 231 2.75 -3.69 0.19
CA HIS A 231 1.78 -4.78 0.09
C HIS A 231 2.04 -5.69 -1.12
N LEU A 232 2.22 -5.11 -2.31
CA LEU A 232 2.38 -5.87 -3.54
C LEU A 232 3.68 -6.66 -3.57
N ILE A 233 4.78 -6.06 -3.12
CA ILE A 233 6.08 -6.73 -3.05
C ILE A 233 6.02 -7.92 -2.08
N THR A 234 5.45 -7.74 -0.88
CA THR A 234 5.36 -8.82 0.12
C THR A 234 4.35 -9.90 -0.25
N ARG A 235 3.22 -9.54 -0.86
CA ARG A 235 2.22 -10.50 -1.33
C ARG A 235 2.78 -11.43 -2.39
N ASP A 236 3.61 -10.93 -3.28
CA ASP A 236 4.13 -11.66 -4.42
C ASP A 236 5.49 -12.34 -4.15
N GLY A 237 5.98 -12.25 -2.91
CA GLY A 237 7.11 -13.03 -2.44
C GLY A 237 8.50 -12.51 -2.85
N LEU A 238 8.61 -11.18 -3.02
CA LEU A 238 9.90 -10.51 -3.14
C LEU A 238 10.49 -10.15 -1.78
#